data_c64a83a38c32abbdad47cdbd94b3c306
#
_entry.id   c64a83a38c32abbdad47cdbd94b3c306
#
_cell.length_a   1.000
_cell.length_b   1.000
_cell.length_c   1.000
_cell.angle_alpha   90.00
_cell.angle_beta   90.00
_cell.angle_gamma   90.00
#
_symmetry.space_group_name_H-M   'P 1'
#
loop_
_entity.id
_entity.type
_entity.pdbx_description
1 polymer ?
#
loop_
_entity_poly.entity_id
_entity_poly.type
_entity_poly.pdbx_seq_one_letter_code
_entity_poly.pdbx_strand_id
1 'polypeptide(L)'
;MNASSVDSDALILVDDADRNIGHLSKALCHEGRGVLHRAFSLLIFNDDGELLIQQRAASKRLWPLYWSNSCCSHPRGDETLETATQRRLYEELGISCALRFLYKFQYQAQFDPNGAENELCSVFIGRSNGPVKVNFSEILDWCWITPKTLDREIAAHGGRKFTPWFIEEWSRIWCDHAQAVLVI
;
A
#
# COMPACT_ATOMS: atom_id res chain seq x y z
N MET A 1 27.89 -16.91 -18.88
CA MET A 1 27.44 -15.62 -18.29
C MET A 1 26.46 -16.00 -17.22
N ASN A 2 26.88 -15.93 -15.94
CA ASN A 2 25.99 -16.25 -14.82
C ASN A 2 24.95 -15.12 -14.72
N ALA A 3 23.68 -15.45 -14.94
CA ALA A 3 22.60 -14.63 -14.47
C ALA A 3 22.71 -14.57 -12.94
N SER A 4 23.13 -13.44 -12.39
CA SER A 4 23.09 -13.22 -10.96
C SER A 4 21.62 -13.34 -10.55
N SER A 5 21.31 -14.28 -9.66
CA SER A 5 19.99 -14.39 -9.07
C SER A 5 19.66 -13.03 -8.43
N VAL A 6 18.62 -12.36 -8.94
CA VAL A 6 18.10 -11.15 -8.32
C VAL A 6 17.75 -11.52 -6.88
N ASP A 7 18.23 -10.73 -5.92
CA ASP A 7 17.86 -10.88 -4.52
C ASP A 7 16.33 -10.93 -4.43
N SER A 8 15.79 -11.98 -3.82
CA SER A 8 14.34 -12.22 -3.75
C SER A 8 13.56 -11.04 -3.12
N ASP A 9 14.24 -10.17 -2.41
CA ASP A 9 13.65 -8.97 -1.76
C ASP A 9 13.98 -7.65 -2.48
N ALA A 10 14.68 -7.70 -3.65
CA ALA A 10 14.98 -6.52 -4.42
C ALA A 10 13.72 -5.93 -5.07
N LEU A 11 13.56 -4.62 -4.95
CA LEU A 11 12.46 -3.86 -5.52
C LEU A 11 12.78 -3.45 -6.96
N ILE A 12 11.74 -3.28 -7.76
CA ILE A 12 11.84 -2.92 -9.17
C ILE A 12 11.96 -1.40 -9.28
N LEU A 13 13.11 -0.90 -9.70
CA LEU A 13 13.30 0.51 -10.02
C LEU A 13 12.63 0.84 -11.34
N VAL A 14 11.98 2.01 -11.39
CA VAL A 14 11.26 2.45 -12.59
C VAL A 14 11.59 3.89 -12.91
N ASP A 15 11.40 4.25 -14.19
CA ASP A 15 11.35 5.65 -14.62
C ASP A 15 9.88 6.17 -14.61
N ASP A 16 9.70 7.45 -14.99
CA ASP A 16 8.38 8.10 -15.01
C ASP A 16 7.38 7.45 -15.98
N ALA A 17 7.86 6.61 -16.91
CA ALA A 17 7.05 5.83 -17.84
C ALA A 17 6.80 4.39 -17.37
N ASP A 18 7.11 4.06 -16.09
CA ASP A 18 6.99 2.72 -15.50
C ASP A 18 7.85 1.65 -16.20
N ARG A 19 8.94 2.03 -16.86
CA ARG A 19 9.87 1.07 -17.44
C ARG A 19 10.83 0.60 -16.37
N ASN A 20 11.02 -0.72 -16.26
CA ASN A 20 12.02 -1.30 -15.37
C ASN A 20 13.43 -0.84 -15.78
N ILE A 21 14.12 -0.13 -14.89
CA ILE A 21 15.49 0.36 -15.09
C ILE A 21 16.52 -0.32 -14.19
N GLY A 22 16.11 -1.34 -13.43
CA GLY A 22 16.99 -2.11 -12.55
C GLY A 22 16.31 -2.57 -11.28
N HIS A 23 17.11 -3.07 -10.35
CA HIS A 23 16.66 -3.56 -9.06
C HIS A 23 17.56 -3.04 -7.95
N LEU A 24 16.98 -2.81 -6.78
CA LEU A 24 17.72 -2.35 -5.61
C LEU A 24 17.12 -2.98 -4.34
N SER A 25 17.93 -3.25 -3.33
CA SER A 25 17.41 -3.77 -2.07
C SER A 25 16.39 -2.82 -1.44
N LYS A 26 15.37 -3.37 -0.78
CA LYS A 26 14.34 -2.58 -0.12
C LYS A 26 14.93 -1.53 0.83
N ALA A 27 15.97 -1.87 1.57
CA ALA A 27 16.61 -0.94 2.50
C ALA A 27 17.17 0.30 1.78
N LEU A 28 17.89 0.11 0.69
CA LEU A 28 18.49 1.20 -0.09
C LEU A 28 17.46 2.02 -0.85
N CYS A 29 16.36 1.40 -1.34
CA CYS A 29 15.26 2.13 -1.97
C CYS A 29 14.64 3.19 -1.07
N HIS A 30 14.68 2.98 0.25
CA HIS A 30 14.04 3.86 1.22
C HIS A 30 15.02 4.76 1.99
N GLU A 31 16.30 4.80 1.62
CA GLU A 31 17.29 5.69 2.22
C GLU A 31 17.21 7.11 1.68
N GLY A 32 17.55 8.07 2.54
CA GLY A 32 17.62 9.49 2.19
C GLY A 32 16.28 10.01 1.68
N ARG A 33 16.23 10.38 0.39
CA ARG A 33 15.00 10.86 -0.28
C ARG A 33 14.17 9.77 -0.94
N GLY A 34 14.61 8.52 -0.85
CA GLY A 34 14.02 7.38 -1.55
C GLY A 34 14.35 7.34 -3.03
N VAL A 35 14.53 6.15 -3.58
CA VAL A 35 14.71 5.90 -5.02
C VAL A 35 13.38 5.48 -5.61
N LEU A 36 13.00 6.03 -6.77
CA LEU A 36 11.72 5.70 -7.40
C LEU A 36 11.63 4.21 -7.74
N HIS A 37 10.64 3.56 -7.18
CA HIS A 37 10.42 2.13 -7.36
C HIS A 37 8.93 1.79 -7.47
N ARG A 38 8.64 0.60 -8.00
CA ARG A 38 7.27 0.14 -8.21
C ARG A 38 6.65 -0.34 -6.92
N ALA A 39 5.41 0.13 -6.66
CA ALA A 39 4.63 -0.23 -5.49
C ALA A 39 3.16 -0.47 -5.83
N PHE A 40 2.40 -0.95 -4.86
CA PHE A 40 0.95 -1.06 -4.93
C PHE A 40 0.27 -0.81 -3.60
N SER A 41 -0.96 -0.34 -3.69
CA SER A 41 -1.89 -0.15 -2.58
C SER A 41 -3.18 -0.91 -2.83
N LEU A 42 -3.68 -1.56 -1.79
CA LEU A 42 -4.94 -2.30 -1.80
C LEU A 42 -5.92 -1.66 -0.82
N LEU A 43 -7.14 -1.42 -1.29
CA LEU A 43 -8.25 -0.96 -0.46
C LEU A 43 -9.36 -2.03 -0.52
N ILE A 44 -9.55 -2.71 0.59
CA ILE A 44 -10.52 -3.81 0.71
C ILE A 44 -11.76 -3.33 1.44
N PHE A 45 -12.90 -3.46 0.79
CA PHE A 45 -14.21 -3.11 1.34
C PHE A 45 -14.99 -4.35 1.73
N ASN A 46 -15.86 -4.24 2.73
CA ASN A 46 -16.87 -5.25 3.04
C ASN A 46 -18.21 -4.95 2.34
N ASP A 47 -19.22 -5.81 2.53
CA ASP A 47 -20.54 -5.62 1.92
C ASP A 47 -21.31 -4.44 2.51
N ASP A 48 -20.95 -3.98 3.71
CA ASP A 48 -21.50 -2.78 4.34
C ASP A 48 -20.86 -1.49 3.80
N GLY A 49 -19.91 -1.61 2.85
CA GLY A 49 -19.19 -0.49 2.25
C GLY A 49 -18.14 0.14 3.19
N GLU A 50 -17.74 -0.56 4.24
CA GLU A 50 -16.68 -0.13 5.12
C GLU A 50 -15.32 -0.54 4.54
N LEU A 51 -14.31 0.32 4.71
CA LEU A 51 -12.93 0.06 4.33
C LEU A 51 -12.17 -0.62 5.47
N LEU A 52 -11.42 -1.66 5.15
CA LEU A 52 -10.43 -2.23 6.05
C LEU A 52 -9.21 -1.32 6.12
N ILE A 53 -8.95 -0.72 7.27
CA ILE A 53 -7.72 0.03 7.55
C ILE A 53 -6.88 -0.72 8.59
N GLN A 54 -5.56 -0.51 8.53
CA GLN A 54 -4.62 -1.17 9.43
C GLN A 54 -3.66 -0.18 10.09
N GLN A 55 -3.27 -0.46 11.32
CA GLN A 55 -2.20 0.23 12.00
C GLN A 55 -0.89 -0.52 11.79
N ARG A 56 0.09 0.16 11.21
CA ARG A 56 1.41 -0.39 10.92
C ARG A 56 2.12 -0.83 12.19
N ALA A 57 2.78 -1.97 12.17
CA ALA A 57 3.53 -2.48 13.32
C ALA A 57 4.59 -1.48 13.82
N ALA A 58 4.87 -1.51 15.11
CA ALA A 58 5.87 -0.65 15.73
C ALA A 58 7.31 -0.90 15.21
N SER A 59 7.56 -2.09 14.64
CA SER A 59 8.83 -2.49 14.05
C SER A 59 9.07 -1.92 12.64
N LYS A 60 8.07 -1.28 12.01
CA LYS A 60 8.25 -0.67 10.70
C LYS A 60 9.26 0.47 10.76
N ARG A 61 10.24 0.47 9.84
CA ARG A 61 11.27 1.50 9.74
C ARG A 61 10.68 2.89 9.47
N LEU A 62 9.69 2.95 8.55
CA LEU A 62 9.04 4.19 8.13
C LEU A 62 7.59 4.17 8.57
N TRP A 63 7.09 5.29 9.10
CA TRP A 63 5.73 5.45 9.63
C TRP A 63 5.27 4.30 10.55
N PRO A 64 6.05 3.90 11.61
CA PRO A 64 5.56 2.96 12.60
C PRO A 64 4.33 3.54 13.32
N LEU A 65 3.35 2.68 13.64
CA LEU A 65 2.12 3.02 14.37
C LEU A 65 1.15 3.96 13.64
N TYR A 66 1.43 4.33 12.39
CA TYR A 66 0.49 5.07 11.55
C TYR A 66 -0.58 4.15 11.00
N TRP A 67 -1.79 4.68 10.84
CA TRP A 67 -2.87 4.02 10.15
C TRP A 67 -2.73 4.19 8.63
N SER A 68 -3.11 3.17 7.89
CA SER A 68 -2.97 3.11 6.44
C SER A 68 -4.12 2.32 5.80
N ASN A 69 -4.17 2.30 4.49
CA ASN A 69 -5.03 1.44 3.69
C ASN A 69 -4.82 -0.04 4.05
N SER A 70 -5.63 -0.94 3.46
CA SER A 70 -5.67 -2.35 3.85
C SER A 70 -4.31 -3.04 3.72
N CYS A 71 -3.61 -2.83 2.61
CA CYS A 71 -2.26 -3.37 2.39
C CYS A 71 -1.48 -2.49 1.41
N CYS A 72 -0.20 -2.21 1.71
CA CYS A 72 0.74 -1.55 0.82
C CYS A 72 2.02 -2.36 0.74
N SER A 73 2.53 -2.59 -0.47
CA SER A 73 3.77 -3.34 -0.65
C SER A 73 4.33 -3.17 -2.06
N HIS A 74 5.29 -4.01 -2.39
CA HIS A 74 6.05 -3.95 -3.62
C HIS A 74 6.05 -5.31 -4.32
N PRO A 75 6.01 -5.36 -5.66
CA PRO A 75 6.41 -6.54 -6.41
C PRO A 75 7.92 -6.76 -6.25
N ARG A 76 8.37 -7.99 -6.23
CA ARG A 76 9.77 -8.40 -6.02
C ARG A 76 10.34 -8.98 -7.30
N GLY A 77 11.59 -8.66 -7.62
CA GLY A 77 12.26 -9.24 -8.77
C GLY A 77 11.44 -9.15 -10.06
N ASP A 78 11.11 -10.28 -10.66
CA ASP A 78 10.28 -10.38 -11.87
C ASP A 78 8.80 -10.66 -11.58
N GLU A 79 8.35 -10.46 -10.34
CA GLU A 79 6.98 -10.71 -9.92
C GLU A 79 6.01 -9.74 -10.63
N THR A 80 4.89 -10.27 -11.12
CA THR A 80 3.82 -9.43 -11.66
C THR A 80 3.05 -8.71 -10.55
N LEU A 81 2.40 -7.58 -10.85
CA LEU A 81 1.53 -6.90 -9.89
C LEU A 81 0.40 -7.81 -9.41
N GLU A 82 -0.18 -8.64 -10.28
CA GLU A 82 -1.23 -9.58 -9.93
C GLU A 82 -0.75 -10.59 -8.89
N THR A 83 0.40 -11.20 -9.11
CA THR A 83 0.99 -12.15 -8.15
C THR A 83 1.34 -11.47 -6.83
N ALA A 84 2.00 -10.31 -6.90
CA ALA A 84 2.45 -9.58 -5.72
C ALA A 84 1.30 -9.12 -4.83
N THR A 85 0.22 -8.58 -5.44
CA THR A 85 -0.96 -8.09 -4.71
C THR A 85 -1.68 -9.22 -3.99
N GLN A 86 -1.91 -10.38 -4.65
CA GLN A 86 -2.53 -11.54 -4.02
C GLN A 86 -1.67 -12.12 -2.90
N ARG A 87 -0.36 -12.27 -3.15
CA ARG A 87 0.59 -12.76 -2.16
C ARG A 87 0.56 -11.91 -0.89
N ARG A 88 0.71 -10.59 -1.02
CA ARG A 88 0.80 -9.69 0.14
C ARG A 88 -0.54 -9.54 0.86
N LEU A 89 -1.66 -9.52 0.14
CA LEU A 89 -2.98 -9.51 0.75
C LEU A 89 -3.17 -10.73 1.66
N TYR A 90 -2.75 -11.90 1.19
CA TYR A 90 -2.82 -13.13 1.99
C TYR A 90 -1.81 -13.14 3.14
N GLU A 91 -0.54 -12.76 2.89
CA GLU A 91 0.51 -12.73 3.91
C GLU A 91 0.24 -11.76 5.06
N GLU A 92 -0.33 -10.61 4.78
CA GLU A 92 -0.58 -9.57 5.78
C GLU A 92 -1.94 -9.72 6.50
N LEU A 93 -2.99 -10.10 5.76
CA LEU A 93 -4.37 -10.08 6.24
C LEU A 93 -5.08 -11.43 6.21
N GLY A 94 -4.48 -12.48 5.60
CA GLY A 94 -5.14 -13.77 5.40
C GLY A 94 -6.33 -13.72 4.43
N ILE A 95 -6.47 -12.64 3.67
CA ILE A 95 -7.57 -12.40 2.73
C ILE A 95 -7.13 -12.82 1.32
N SER A 96 -8.07 -13.39 0.57
CA SER A 96 -7.96 -13.61 -0.87
C SER A 96 -9.26 -13.17 -1.53
N CYS A 97 -9.19 -12.23 -2.47
CA CYS A 97 -10.34 -11.73 -3.21
C CYS A 97 -9.93 -11.22 -4.59
N ALA A 98 -10.92 -11.05 -5.48
CA ALA A 98 -10.69 -10.38 -6.75
C ALA A 98 -10.27 -8.91 -6.51
N LEU A 99 -9.22 -8.47 -7.21
CA LEU A 99 -8.73 -7.12 -7.15
C LEU A 99 -8.93 -6.43 -8.50
N ARG A 100 -9.44 -5.21 -8.47
CA ARG A 100 -9.64 -4.38 -9.65
C ARG A 100 -8.68 -3.19 -9.59
N PHE A 101 -7.86 -3.03 -10.63
CA PHE A 101 -7.02 -1.86 -10.80
C PHE A 101 -7.87 -0.60 -10.99
N LEU A 102 -7.50 0.50 -10.31
CA LEU A 102 -8.16 1.80 -10.45
C LEU A 102 -7.29 2.79 -11.21
N TYR A 103 -6.13 3.13 -10.65
CA TYR A 103 -5.22 4.11 -11.22
C TYR A 103 -3.80 3.88 -10.72
N LYS A 104 -2.88 4.64 -11.29
CA LYS A 104 -1.49 4.69 -10.87
C LYS A 104 -1.11 6.15 -10.60
N PHE A 105 -0.32 6.37 -9.56
CA PHE A 105 0.21 7.69 -9.24
C PHE A 105 1.62 7.58 -8.68
N GLN A 106 2.37 8.65 -8.82
CA GLN A 106 3.68 8.77 -8.18
C GLN A 106 3.55 9.67 -6.97
N TYR A 107 4.19 9.28 -5.87
CA TYR A 107 4.32 10.11 -4.70
C TYR A 107 5.72 9.99 -4.08
N GLN A 108 6.11 11.03 -3.37
CA GLN A 108 7.29 11.04 -2.52
C GLN A 108 6.92 11.60 -1.15
N ALA A 109 7.27 10.89 -0.09
CA ALA A 109 7.02 11.33 1.27
C ALA A 109 8.28 11.13 2.12
N GLN A 110 8.74 12.18 2.79
CA GLN A 110 9.86 12.12 3.72
C GLN A 110 9.34 11.81 5.11
N PHE A 111 9.87 10.75 5.74
CA PHE A 111 9.54 10.42 7.13
C PHE A 111 10.48 11.13 8.11
N ASP A 112 11.78 10.97 7.91
CA ASP A 112 12.83 11.58 8.69
C ASP A 112 14.05 11.87 7.79
N PRO A 113 15.14 12.47 8.27
CA PRO A 113 16.31 12.76 7.44
C PRO A 113 16.94 11.53 6.75
N ASN A 114 16.67 10.32 7.29
CA ASN A 114 17.33 9.08 6.86
C ASN A 114 16.41 8.18 6.00
N GLY A 115 15.12 8.50 5.87
CA GLY A 115 14.21 7.61 5.17
C GLY A 115 12.98 8.28 4.56
N ALA A 116 12.61 7.81 3.36
CA ALA A 116 11.48 8.28 2.57
C ALA A 116 10.86 7.15 1.74
N GLU A 117 9.62 7.34 1.36
CA GLU A 117 8.97 6.63 0.25
C GLU A 117 9.14 7.47 -1.02
N ASN A 118 9.39 6.80 -2.15
CA ASN A 118 9.36 7.39 -3.48
C ASN A 118 8.87 6.32 -4.45
N GLU A 119 7.59 6.31 -4.71
CA GLU A 119 6.90 5.18 -5.32
C GLU A 119 6.07 5.58 -6.54
N LEU A 120 6.13 4.72 -7.56
CA LEU A 120 5.11 4.64 -8.59
C LEU A 120 4.11 3.57 -8.17
N CYS A 121 3.03 4.00 -7.53
CA CYS A 121 2.07 3.15 -6.84
C CYS A 121 0.85 2.83 -7.71
N SER A 122 0.56 1.54 -7.87
CA SER A 122 -0.66 1.04 -8.52
C SER A 122 -1.73 0.78 -7.46
N VAL A 123 -2.88 1.43 -7.57
CA VAL A 123 -3.99 1.35 -6.61
C VAL A 123 -5.03 0.36 -7.09
N PHE A 124 -5.40 -0.56 -6.21
CA PHE A 124 -6.41 -1.59 -6.46
C PHE A 124 -7.49 -1.55 -5.38
N ILE A 125 -8.69 -1.92 -5.77
CA ILE A 125 -9.81 -2.17 -4.83
C ILE A 125 -10.27 -3.60 -4.93
N GLY A 126 -10.79 -4.12 -3.81
CA GLY A 126 -11.39 -5.44 -3.73
C GLY A 126 -12.49 -5.50 -2.69
N ARG A 127 -13.27 -6.59 -2.71
CA ARG A 127 -14.32 -6.85 -1.72
C ARG A 127 -14.07 -8.17 -1.00
N SER A 128 -14.21 -8.16 0.33
CA SER A 128 -14.10 -9.36 1.15
C SER A 128 -14.91 -9.22 2.43
N ASN A 129 -15.67 -10.28 2.76
CA ASN A 129 -16.32 -10.47 4.07
C ASN A 129 -15.69 -11.62 4.86
N GLY A 130 -14.56 -12.14 4.35
CA GLY A 130 -13.86 -13.22 5.02
C GLY A 130 -13.20 -12.77 6.33
N PRO A 131 -12.83 -13.74 7.17
CA PRO A 131 -12.15 -13.43 8.42
C PRO A 131 -10.79 -12.78 8.14
N VAL A 132 -10.51 -11.71 8.87
CA VAL A 132 -9.21 -11.04 8.82
C VAL A 132 -8.25 -11.72 9.78
N LYS A 133 -7.10 -12.15 9.29
CA LYS A 133 -6.03 -12.80 10.06
C LYS A 133 -4.73 -12.04 9.85
N VAL A 134 -4.50 -11.03 10.69
CA VAL A 134 -3.34 -10.17 10.54
C VAL A 134 -2.02 -10.86 10.90
N ASN A 135 -0.99 -10.54 10.14
CA ASN A 135 0.39 -10.82 10.51
C ASN A 135 0.91 -9.72 11.44
N PHE A 136 1.09 -10.02 12.71
CA PHE A 136 1.52 -9.06 13.73
C PHE A 136 2.94 -8.51 13.54
N SER A 137 3.76 -9.10 12.67
CA SER A 137 5.03 -8.48 12.28
C SER A 137 4.86 -7.29 11.33
N GLU A 138 3.72 -7.20 10.67
CA GLU A 138 3.35 -6.15 9.69
C GLU A 138 2.32 -5.17 10.25
N ILE A 139 1.34 -5.66 11.01
CA ILE A 139 0.12 -4.96 11.42
C ILE A 139 -0.06 -5.09 12.93
N LEU A 140 -0.14 -3.96 13.63
CA LEU A 140 -0.39 -3.93 15.07
C LEU A 140 -1.88 -4.05 15.40
N ASP A 141 -2.72 -3.35 14.64
CA ASP A 141 -4.16 -3.28 14.84
C ASP A 141 -4.88 -3.05 13.50
N TRP A 142 -6.16 -3.33 13.44
CA TRP A 142 -6.98 -3.13 12.25
C TRP A 142 -8.45 -2.91 12.61
N CYS A 143 -9.19 -2.25 11.74
CA CYS A 143 -10.65 -2.16 11.86
C CYS A 143 -11.32 -1.92 10.51
N TRP A 144 -12.61 -2.23 10.46
CA TRP A 144 -13.50 -1.73 9.42
C TRP A 144 -13.94 -0.31 9.79
N ILE A 145 -13.98 0.60 8.82
CA ILE A 145 -14.35 2.00 9.03
C ILE A 145 -15.24 2.48 7.88
N THR A 146 -16.35 3.15 8.23
CA THR A 146 -17.20 3.76 7.20
C THR A 146 -16.49 4.95 6.54
N PRO A 147 -16.70 5.19 5.24
CA PRO A 147 -16.16 6.36 4.52
C PRO A 147 -16.37 7.68 5.29
N LYS A 148 -17.58 7.92 5.75
CA LYS A 148 -17.93 9.14 6.51
C LYS A 148 -17.14 9.28 7.82
N THR A 149 -16.85 8.18 8.50
CA THR A 149 -16.05 8.22 9.73
C THR A 149 -14.59 8.48 9.40
N LEU A 150 -14.06 7.83 8.35
CA LEU A 150 -12.69 8.05 7.89
C LEU A 150 -12.45 9.50 7.47
N ASP A 151 -13.37 10.12 6.70
CA ASP A 151 -13.28 11.53 6.33
C ASP A 151 -13.18 12.45 7.57
N ARG A 152 -14.01 12.19 8.59
CA ARG A 152 -13.96 12.97 9.84
C ARG A 152 -12.64 12.76 10.59
N GLU A 153 -12.11 11.54 10.66
CA GLU A 153 -10.87 11.26 11.34
C GLU A 153 -9.67 11.89 10.63
N ILE A 154 -9.63 11.84 9.29
CA ILE A 154 -8.58 12.50 8.50
C ILE A 154 -8.63 14.02 8.72
N ALA A 155 -9.82 14.62 8.72
CA ALA A 155 -10.00 16.06 8.89
C ALA A 155 -9.71 16.55 10.32
N ALA A 156 -9.85 15.70 11.33
CA ALA A 156 -9.80 16.11 12.75
C ALA A 156 -8.39 16.44 13.26
N HIS A 157 -7.32 16.08 12.56
CA HIS A 157 -5.91 16.29 12.92
C HIS A 157 -5.48 15.91 14.36
N GLY A 158 -6.37 15.34 15.15
CA GLY A 158 -6.15 15.08 16.58
C GLY A 158 -6.33 13.64 17.04
N GLY A 159 -6.66 12.72 16.11
CA GLY A 159 -6.92 11.31 16.38
C GLY A 159 -5.84 10.36 15.87
N ARG A 160 -6.26 9.39 15.07
CA ARG A 160 -5.35 8.49 14.36
C ARG A 160 -4.43 9.29 13.42
N LYS A 161 -3.14 8.94 13.42
CA LYS A 161 -2.20 9.47 12.42
C LYS A 161 -2.24 8.58 11.21
N PHE A 162 -2.55 9.13 10.04
CA PHE A 162 -2.59 8.41 8.77
C PHE A 162 -1.32 8.61 7.97
N THR A 163 -0.95 7.60 7.17
CA THR A 163 0.19 7.71 6.25
C THR A 163 -0.12 8.69 5.12
N PRO A 164 0.89 9.45 4.63
CA PRO A 164 0.67 10.48 3.60
C PRO A 164 0.02 9.94 2.33
N TRP A 165 0.51 8.78 1.84
CA TRP A 165 -0.04 8.15 0.62
C TRP A 165 -1.49 7.76 0.79
N PHE A 166 -1.89 7.21 1.95
CA PHE A 166 -3.27 6.81 2.17
C PHE A 166 -4.23 8.01 2.18
N ILE A 167 -3.83 9.15 2.74
CA ILE A 167 -4.62 10.38 2.69
C ILE A 167 -4.82 10.81 1.23
N GLU A 168 -3.77 10.78 0.42
CA GLU A 168 -3.82 11.14 -1.00
C GLU A 168 -4.68 10.14 -1.79
N GLU A 169 -4.49 8.83 -1.60
CA GLU A 169 -5.29 7.78 -2.24
C GLU A 169 -6.77 7.92 -1.93
N TRP A 170 -7.10 8.14 -0.65
CA TRP A 170 -8.48 8.31 -0.21
C TRP A 170 -9.16 9.50 -0.87
N SER A 171 -8.47 10.64 -0.95
CA SER A 171 -8.97 11.82 -1.64
C SER A 171 -9.23 11.56 -3.13
N ARG A 172 -8.28 10.92 -3.83
CA ARG A 172 -8.40 10.59 -5.27
C ARG A 172 -9.54 9.62 -5.55
N ILE A 173 -9.75 8.62 -4.69
CA ILE A 173 -10.83 7.65 -4.85
C ILE A 173 -12.19 8.35 -4.86
N TRP A 174 -12.43 9.27 -3.94
CA TRP A 174 -13.72 9.96 -3.90
C TRP A 174 -13.88 11.05 -4.96
N CYS A 175 -12.81 11.72 -5.34
CA CYS A 175 -12.86 12.72 -6.41
C CYS A 175 -13.09 12.08 -7.79
N ASP A 176 -12.39 10.99 -8.09
CA ASP A 176 -12.26 10.50 -9.46
C ASP A 176 -12.84 9.08 -9.67
N HIS A 177 -12.99 8.30 -8.61
CA HIS A 177 -13.29 6.86 -8.69
C HIS A 177 -14.45 6.40 -7.80
N ALA A 178 -15.26 7.29 -7.23
CA ALA A 178 -16.36 6.94 -6.30
C ALA A 178 -17.30 5.87 -6.87
N GLN A 179 -17.66 5.96 -8.15
CA GLN A 179 -18.50 4.96 -8.83
C GLN A 179 -17.86 3.57 -8.84
N ALA A 180 -16.54 3.49 -8.90
CA ALA A 180 -15.83 2.24 -8.91
C ALA A 180 -15.94 1.51 -7.55
N VAL A 181 -15.99 2.23 -6.45
CA VAL A 181 -16.18 1.66 -5.10
C VAL A 181 -17.62 1.18 -4.90
N LEU A 182 -18.60 1.90 -5.45
CA LEU A 182 -20.02 1.56 -5.30
C LEU A 182 -20.45 0.28 -6.06
N VAL A 183 -19.66 -0.17 -7.04
CA VAL A 183 -19.98 -1.31 -7.91
C VAL A 183 -19.01 -2.50 -7.79
N ILE A 184 -18.21 -2.54 -6.71
CA ILE A 184 -17.34 -3.70 -6.44
C ILE A 184 -18.19 -4.88 -5.98
#